data_94d65a340b027e4ea61f5493678f343f
#
_entry.id   94d65a340b027e4ea61f5493678f343f
#
_cell.length_a   1.000
_cell.length_b   1.000
_cell.length_c   1.000
_cell.angle_alpha   90.00
_cell.angle_beta   90.00
_cell.angle_gamma   90.00
#
_symmetry.space_group_name_H-M   'P 1'
#
loop_
_entity.id
_entity.type
_entity.pdbx_description
1 polymer ?
#
loop_
_entity_poly.entity_id
_entity_poly.type
_entity_poly.pdbx_seq_one_letter_code
_entity_poly.pdbx_strand_id
1 'polypeptide(L)'
;SFLYYNTLGLASSSGKTFKNSKTKLTNSISSFFTFFKSKYDLKTETYRIFGFSGGSQFVHRYMMYGKDERVEMAAIGSAGWYTFLNNEPFPFGITNMPIDKNRLDWFLSREVLFILGKNDNDPNHSSLNSNYGAKKQGAHRHQRGESYFNNLINYAEINEMPFRWRFRSVEGLDHNIEEMTKNAAPFLLSGLEY
;
A
#
# COMPACT_ATOMS: atom_id res chain seq x y z
N SER A 1 -18.05 7.49 -5.28
CA SER A 1 -18.37 6.29 -4.52
C SER A 1 -17.10 5.67 -3.96
N PHE A 2 -17.08 5.49 -2.67
CA PHE A 2 -15.98 4.94 -1.89
C PHE A 2 -15.62 3.47 -2.23
N LEU A 3 -16.45 2.78 -2.98
CA LEU A 3 -16.34 1.33 -3.23
C LEU A 3 -15.12 0.89 -4.07
N TYR A 4 -14.47 1.82 -4.76
CA TYR A 4 -13.37 1.50 -5.69
C TYR A 4 -12.06 2.24 -5.40
N TYR A 5 -12.07 3.07 -4.39
CA TYR A 5 -10.91 3.87 -3.99
C TYR A 5 -9.68 3.00 -3.69
N ASN A 6 -9.85 1.96 -2.90
CA ASN A 6 -8.77 1.08 -2.48
C ASN A 6 -8.16 0.25 -3.61
N THR A 7 -8.88 0.07 -4.73
CA THR A 7 -8.40 -0.61 -5.93
C THR A 7 -8.00 0.37 -7.05
N LEU A 8 -7.81 1.64 -6.74
CA LEU A 8 -7.51 2.72 -7.70
C LEU A 8 -8.55 2.87 -8.83
N GLY A 9 -9.77 2.43 -8.61
CA GLY A 9 -10.79 2.39 -9.65
C GLY A 9 -10.52 1.38 -10.78
N LEU A 10 -9.60 0.44 -10.59
CA LEU A 10 -9.24 -0.58 -11.58
C LEU A 10 -10.07 -1.85 -11.45
N ALA A 11 -10.59 -2.12 -10.26
CA ALA A 11 -11.45 -3.26 -9.99
C ALA A 11 -12.42 -2.99 -8.83
N SER A 12 -13.45 -3.83 -8.71
CA SER A 12 -14.28 -3.91 -7.50
C SER A 12 -13.51 -4.59 -6.36
N SER A 13 -13.96 -4.41 -5.13
CA SER A 13 -13.42 -5.11 -3.95
C SER A 13 -13.60 -6.64 -4.00
N SER A 14 -14.48 -7.13 -4.89
CA SER A 14 -14.69 -8.56 -5.16
C SER A 14 -13.81 -9.14 -6.26
N GLY A 15 -12.97 -8.29 -6.90
CA GLY A 15 -12.03 -8.74 -7.94
C GLY A 15 -12.51 -8.57 -9.38
N LYS A 16 -13.70 -7.99 -9.62
CA LYS A 16 -14.14 -7.70 -10.98
C LYS A 16 -13.37 -6.49 -11.53
N THR A 17 -12.51 -6.71 -12.52
CA THR A 17 -11.74 -5.65 -13.19
C THR A 17 -12.60 -4.79 -14.10
N PHE A 18 -12.26 -3.51 -14.22
CA PHE A 18 -12.92 -2.56 -15.11
C PHE A 18 -12.02 -2.23 -16.30
N LYS A 19 -12.40 -2.69 -17.50
CA LYS A 19 -11.63 -2.45 -18.73
C LYS A 19 -11.56 -0.96 -19.12
N ASN A 20 -12.60 -0.17 -18.81
CA ASN A 20 -12.73 1.24 -19.23
C ASN A 20 -13.21 2.12 -18.08
N SER A 21 -12.56 2.07 -16.91
CA SER A 21 -12.92 2.97 -15.80
C SER A 21 -12.55 4.42 -16.14
N LYS A 22 -13.55 5.31 -16.16
CA LYS A 22 -13.34 6.77 -16.26
C LYS A 22 -12.74 7.35 -14.98
N THR A 23 -12.72 6.59 -13.89
CA THR A 23 -12.27 7.03 -12.55
C THR A 23 -11.00 6.32 -12.11
N LYS A 24 -9.98 6.26 -12.96
CA LYS A 24 -8.68 5.73 -12.57
C LYS A 24 -7.99 6.71 -11.62
N LEU A 25 -7.61 6.22 -10.45
CA LEU A 25 -6.94 7.01 -9.40
C LEU A 25 -5.42 6.85 -9.41
N THR A 26 -4.86 6.23 -10.45
CA THR A 26 -3.42 5.95 -10.58
C THR A 26 -2.55 7.21 -10.63
N ASN A 27 -3.12 8.36 -10.96
CA ASN A 27 -2.42 9.65 -11.03
C ASN A 27 -2.95 10.66 -10.00
N SER A 28 -3.84 10.26 -9.08
CA SER A 28 -4.52 11.21 -8.19
C SER A 28 -3.53 11.95 -7.28
N ILE A 29 -2.63 11.23 -6.63
CA ILE A 29 -1.65 11.83 -5.70
C ILE A 29 -0.65 12.71 -6.47
N SER A 30 -0.16 12.25 -7.63
CA SER A 30 0.74 13.05 -8.46
C SER A 30 0.11 14.38 -8.91
N SER A 31 -1.17 14.34 -9.24
CA SER A 31 -1.93 15.54 -9.61
C SER A 31 -2.10 16.49 -8.42
N PHE A 32 -2.43 15.97 -7.23
CA PHE A 32 -2.49 16.76 -6.01
C PHE A 32 -1.14 17.38 -5.66
N PHE A 33 -0.07 16.59 -5.67
CA PHE A 33 1.26 17.12 -5.39
C PHE A 33 1.65 18.22 -6.36
N THR A 34 1.45 18.02 -7.67
CA THR A 34 1.75 19.03 -8.69
C THR A 34 0.94 20.31 -8.46
N PHE A 35 -0.35 20.18 -8.15
CA PHE A 35 -1.20 21.33 -7.84
C PHE A 35 -0.70 22.10 -6.61
N PHE A 36 -0.45 21.43 -5.49
CA PHE A 36 0.00 22.09 -4.27
C PHE A 36 1.42 22.66 -4.40
N LYS A 37 2.31 21.96 -5.10
CA LYS A 37 3.65 22.45 -5.39
C LYS A 37 3.60 23.79 -6.12
N SER A 38 2.78 23.89 -7.18
CA SER A 38 2.60 25.14 -7.92
C SER A 38 1.89 26.21 -7.10
N LYS A 39 0.82 25.85 -6.38
CA LYS A 39 0.00 26.80 -5.62
C LYS A 39 0.76 27.48 -4.47
N TYR A 40 1.65 26.74 -3.81
CA TYR A 40 2.37 27.22 -2.61
C TYR A 40 3.88 27.39 -2.86
N ASP A 41 4.34 27.34 -4.12
CA ASP A 41 5.75 27.48 -4.51
C ASP A 41 6.68 26.54 -3.69
N LEU A 42 6.24 25.29 -3.49
CA LEU A 42 7.03 24.33 -2.72
C LEU A 42 8.31 23.98 -3.47
N LYS A 43 9.44 24.04 -2.76
CA LYS A 43 10.79 23.81 -3.34
C LYS A 43 11.15 22.32 -3.42
N THR A 44 10.39 21.45 -2.75
CA THR A 44 10.61 19.99 -2.82
C THR A 44 10.17 19.40 -4.16
N GLU A 45 10.94 18.44 -4.65
CA GLU A 45 10.59 17.66 -5.87
C GLU A 45 9.93 16.33 -5.55
N THR A 46 9.93 15.93 -4.28
CA THR A 46 9.41 14.65 -3.80
C THR A 46 8.38 14.84 -2.71
N TYR A 47 7.65 13.76 -2.39
CA TYR A 47 6.72 13.74 -1.27
C TYR A 47 6.76 12.42 -0.52
N ARG A 48 6.29 12.46 0.71
CA ARG A 48 6.17 11.29 1.59
C ARG A 48 4.69 10.98 1.79
N ILE A 49 4.35 9.71 1.88
CA ILE A 49 2.96 9.29 1.91
C ILE A 49 2.70 8.27 3.02
N PHE A 50 1.57 8.44 3.71
CA PHE A 50 1.10 7.52 4.73
C PHE A 50 -0.25 6.92 4.33
N GLY A 51 -0.41 5.62 4.57
CA GLY A 51 -1.69 4.93 4.42
C GLY A 51 -1.97 3.99 5.58
N PHE A 52 -3.17 4.08 6.13
CA PHE A 52 -3.68 3.16 7.15
C PHE A 52 -4.95 2.47 6.66
N SER A 53 -5.13 1.18 6.97
CA SER A 53 -6.34 0.42 6.63
C SER A 53 -6.69 0.51 5.13
N GLY A 54 -7.81 1.11 4.77
CA GLY A 54 -8.18 1.39 3.38
C GLY A 54 -7.18 2.31 2.67
N GLY A 55 -6.58 3.28 3.38
CA GLY A 55 -5.50 4.12 2.88
C GLY A 55 -4.23 3.32 2.55
N SER A 56 -3.92 2.31 3.35
CA SER A 56 -2.82 1.37 3.08
C SER A 56 -3.07 0.56 1.81
N GLN A 57 -4.32 0.10 1.60
CA GLN A 57 -4.72 -0.56 0.36
C GLN A 57 -4.55 0.35 -0.85
N PHE A 58 -4.86 1.64 -0.71
CA PHE A 58 -4.66 2.62 -1.77
C PHE A 58 -3.17 2.86 -2.05
N VAL A 59 -2.38 3.17 -1.01
CA VAL A 59 -0.98 3.58 -1.16
C VAL A 59 -0.13 2.50 -1.82
N HIS A 60 -0.18 1.24 -1.35
CA HIS A 60 0.66 0.21 -1.98
C HIS A 60 0.29 -0.04 -3.44
N ARG A 61 -1.01 0.00 -3.79
CA ARG A 61 -1.43 -0.11 -5.19
C ARG A 61 -1.10 1.12 -6.01
N TYR A 62 -1.18 2.31 -5.43
CA TYR A 62 -0.74 3.54 -6.08
C TYR A 62 0.75 3.46 -6.44
N MET A 63 1.58 2.98 -5.51
CA MET A 63 3.01 2.76 -5.77
C MET A 63 3.26 1.67 -6.82
N MET A 64 2.43 0.62 -6.86
CA MET A 64 2.55 -0.45 -7.87
C MET A 64 2.11 -0.02 -9.27
N TYR A 65 0.99 0.68 -9.39
CA TYR A 65 0.32 0.94 -10.68
C TYR A 65 0.31 2.41 -11.12
N GLY A 66 0.67 3.33 -10.24
CA GLY A 66 0.89 4.72 -10.59
C GLY A 66 2.18 4.88 -11.40
N LYS A 67 2.28 5.99 -12.14
CA LYS A 67 3.48 6.32 -12.94
C LYS A 67 4.40 7.31 -12.25
N ASP A 68 3.98 7.85 -11.11
CA ASP A 68 4.74 8.85 -10.38
C ASP A 68 5.87 8.19 -9.58
N GLU A 69 7.08 8.68 -9.74
CA GLU A 69 8.28 8.21 -9.04
C GLU A 69 8.73 9.18 -7.93
N ARG A 70 7.98 10.26 -7.70
CA ARG A 70 8.29 11.29 -6.71
C ARG A 70 7.97 10.88 -5.27
N VAL A 71 7.44 9.68 -5.04
CA VAL A 71 7.32 9.12 -3.69
C VAL A 71 8.72 8.83 -3.16
N GLU A 72 9.17 9.64 -2.22
CA GLU A 72 10.48 9.49 -1.55
C GLU A 72 10.42 8.38 -0.51
N MET A 73 9.45 8.45 0.39
CA MET A 73 9.23 7.50 1.48
C MET A 73 7.73 7.20 1.61
N ALA A 74 7.41 6.01 2.06
CA ALA A 74 6.04 5.64 2.39
C ALA A 74 5.95 4.91 3.72
N ALA A 75 4.85 5.10 4.46
CA ALA A 75 4.48 4.22 5.55
C ALA A 75 3.12 3.59 5.27
N ILE A 76 3.02 2.28 5.44
CA ILE A 76 1.83 1.49 5.10
C ILE A 76 1.46 0.65 6.32
N GLY A 77 0.24 0.82 6.83
CA GLY A 77 -0.20 0.16 8.06
C GLY A 77 -1.53 -0.58 7.94
N SER A 78 -1.56 -1.80 8.45
CA SER A 78 -2.77 -2.58 8.78
C SER A 78 -3.86 -2.57 7.71
N ALA A 79 -3.52 -2.88 6.44
CA ALA A 79 -4.53 -3.03 5.40
C ALA A 79 -5.43 -4.24 5.67
N GLY A 80 -6.69 -4.14 5.29
CA GLY A 80 -7.61 -5.26 5.38
C GLY A 80 -7.28 -6.43 4.45
N TRP A 81 -6.52 -6.16 3.37
CA TRP A 81 -6.01 -7.13 2.39
C TRP A 81 -5.07 -6.43 1.40
N TYR A 82 -4.25 -7.21 0.68
CA TYR A 82 -3.16 -6.69 -0.16
C TYR A 82 -3.20 -7.24 -1.58
N THR A 83 -2.46 -6.61 -2.50
CA THR A 83 -2.14 -7.16 -3.82
C THR A 83 -0.77 -7.84 -3.75
N PHE A 84 -0.77 -9.16 -3.72
CA PHE A 84 0.44 -9.98 -3.67
C PHE A 84 1.15 -10.01 -5.01
N LEU A 85 2.47 -10.14 -5.01
CA LEU A 85 3.26 -10.41 -6.21
C LEU A 85 3.20 -11.91 -6.53
N ASN A 86 2.04 -12.36 -7.01
CA ASN A 86 1.77 -13.75 -7.34
C ASN A 86 0.77 -13.86 -8.49
N ASN A 87 0.44 -15.10 -8.89
CA ASN A 87 -0.44 -15.39 -10.02
C ASN A 87 -1.95 -15.33 -9.69
N GLU A 88 -2.35 -14.80 -8.54
CA GLU A 88 -3.76 -14.52 -8.30
C GLU A 88 -4.23 -13.34 -9.16
N PRO A 89 -5.50 -13.31 -9.57
CA PRO A 89 -6.06 -12.17 -10.28
C PRO A 89 -6.05 -10.89 -9.43
N PHE A 90 -5.86 -9.75 -10.08
CA PHE A 90 -6.07 -8.46 -9.43
C PHE A 90 -7.53 -8.36 -8.90
N PRO A 91 -7.78 -7.87 -7.70
CA PRO A 91 -6.88 -7.06 -6.88
C PRO A 91 -6.11 -7.84 -5.79
N PHE A 92 -6.17 -9.15 -5.74
CA PHE A 92 -5.49 -9.98 -4.73
C PHE A 92 -4.08 -10.39 -5.15
N GLY A 93 -3.79 -10.39 -6.43
CA GLY A 93 -2.48 -10.62 -7.04
C GLY A 93 -2.30 -9.75 -8.28
N ILE A 94 -1.25 -10.02 -9.07
CA ILE A 94 -0.86 -9.17 -10.22
C ILE A 94 -1.27 -9.72 -11.59
N THR A 95 -1.90 -10.89 -11.65
CA THR A 95 -2.35 -11.47 -12.93
C THR A 95 -3.38 -10.57 -13.61
N ASN A 96 -3.27 -10.46 -14.92
CA ASN A 96 -4.10 -9.62 -15.79
C ASN A 96 -3.95 -8.10 -15.59
N MET A 97 -2.90 -7.67 -14.88
CA MET A 97 -2.56 -6.25 -14.74
C MET A 97 -1.24 -5.96 -15.44
N PRO A 98 -1.17 -4.86 -16.23
CA PRO A 98 0.08 -4.45 -16.83
C PRO A 98 0.98 -3.86 -15.75
N ILE A 99 1.94 -4.65 -15.30
CA ILE A 99 3.02 -4.20 -14.43
C ILE A 99 4.33 -4.67 -15.04
N ASP A 100 5.24 -3.76 -15.30
CA ASP A 100 6.54 -4.07 -15.87
C ASP A 100 7.61 -4.26 -14.78
N LYS A 101 8.73 -4.88 -15.16
CA LYS A 101 9.83 -5.16 -14.25
C LYS A 101 10.41 -3.87 -13.65
N ASN A 102 10.56 -2.81 -14.44
CA ASN A 102 11.14 -1.55 -13.96
C ASN A 102 10.27 -0.93 -12.86
N ARG A 103 8.94 -1.03 -13.00
CA ARG A 103 8.02 -0.54 -11.96
C ARG A 103 8.09 -1.37 -10.69
N LEU A 104 8.28 -2.68 -10.79
CA LEU A 104 8.48 -3.54 -9.62
C LEU A 104 9.84 -3.29 -8.95
N ASP A 105 10.91 -3.10 -9.72
CA ASP A 105 12.22 -2.69 -9.19
C ASP A 105 12.11 -1.36 -8.43
N TRP A 106 11.44 -0.38 -9.03
CA TRP A 106 11.19 0.91 -8.36
C TRP A 106 10.38 0.71 -7.08
N PHE A 107 9.28 -0.04 -7.12
CA PHE A 107 8.38 -0.28 -5.99
C PHE A 107 9.09 -0.95 -4.82
N LEU A 108 9.86 -2.01 -5.08
CA LEU A 108 10.57 -2.78 -4.05
C LEU A 108 11.81 -2.03 -3.50
N SER A 109 12.41 -1.15 -4.31
CA SER A 109 13.57 -0.34 -3.90
C SER A 109 13.21 0.93 -3.12
N ARG A 110 11.93 1.27 -2.95
CA ARG A 110 11.54 2.45 -2.17
C ARG A 110 11.73 2.25 -0.68
N GLU A 111 12.04 3.33 0.00
CA GLU A 111 12.06 3.39 1.47
C GLU A 111 10.61 3.31 1.99
N VAL A 112 10.21 2.14 2.44
CA VAL A 112 8.86 1.91 2.98
C VAL A 112 8.94 1.34 4.38
N LEU A 113 8.22 1.94 5.33
CA LEU A 113 7.96 1.35 6.62
C LEU A 113 6.60 0.63 6.59
N PHE A 114 6.64 -0.68 6.69
CA PHE A 114 5.46 -1.53 6.77
C PHE A 114 5.16 -1.83 8.24
N ILE A 115 4.04 -1.30 8.76
CA ILE A 115 3.72 -1.35 10.18
C ILE A 115 2.48 -2.18 10.41
N LEU A 116 2.53 -3.09 11.38
CA LEU A 116 1.38 -3.86 11.85
C LEU A 116 1.22 -3.72 13.36
N GLY A 117 -0.02 -3.62 13.81
CA GLY A 117 -0.35 -3.76 15.23
C GLY A 117 -0.52 -5.23 15.58
N LYS A 118 0.16 -5.73 16.62
CA LYS A 118 0.02 -7.13 17.04
C LYS A 118 -1.39 -7.48 17.53
N ASN A 119 -2.10 -6.50 18.10
CA ASN A 119 -3.47 -6.68 18.56
C ASN A 119 -4.52 -6.45 17.46
N ASP A 120 -4.12 -6.09 16.21
CA ASP A 120 -5.02 -6.06 15.05
C ASP A 120 -5.24 -7.49 14.49
N ASN A 121 -5.64 -8.39 15.39
CA ASN A 121 -5.69 -9.84 15.20
C ASN A 121 -7.10 -10.44 15.38
N ASP A 122 -8.15 -9.62 15.38
CA ASP A 122 -9.54 -10.10 15.45
C ASP A 122 -10.02 -10.55 14.06
N PRO A 123 -10.31 -11.87 13.85
CA PRO A 123 -10.83 -12.38 12.58
C PRO A 123 -12.29 -11.99 12.34
N ASN A 124 -13.00 -11.51 13.35
CA ASN A 124 -14.42 -11.14 13.30
C ASN A 124 -14.62 -9.62 13.31
N HIS A 125 -13.54 -8.83 13.21
CA HIS A 125 -13.65 -7.38 13.21
C HIS A 125 -14.58 -6.89 12.09
N SER A 126 -15.57 -6.05 12.44
CA SER A 126 -16.68 -5.63 11.57
C SER A 126 -16.22 -5.00 10.23
N SER A 127 -15.07 -4.33 10.20
CA SER A 127 -14.51 -3.72 8.99
C SER A 127 -13.47 -4.61 8.28
N LEU A 128 -13.29 -5.87 8.71
CA LEU A 128 -12.38 -6.79 8.05
C LEU A 128 -13.04 -7.37 6.78
N ASN A 129 -12.36 -7.26 5.64
CA ASN A 129 -12.86 -7.85 4.40
C ASN A 129 -12.92 -9.38 4.51
N SER A 130 -14.13 -9.93 4.28
CA SER A 130 -14.43 -11.36 4.37
C SER A 130 -14.49 -12.07 3.00
N ASN A 131 -14.16 -11.39 1.90
CA ASN A 131 -14.10 -11.99 0.58
C ASN A 131 -13.11 -13.16 0.53
N TYR A 132 -13.39 -14.14 -0.33
CA TYR A 132 -12.56 -15.33 -0.47
C TYR A 132 -11.08 -15.04 -0.71
N GLY A 133 -10.75 -14.11 -1.63
CA GLY A 133 -9.37 -13.72 -1.90
C GLY A 133 -8.67 -13.05 -0.71
N ALA A 134 -9.40 -12.28 0.10
CA ALA A 134 -8.85 -11.70 1.32
C ALA A 134 -8.62 -12.76 2.42
N LYS A 135 -9.54 -13.71 2.57
CA LYS A 135 -9.41 -14.81 3.54
C LYS A 135 -8.21 -15.71 3.25
N LYS A 136 -7.86 -15.92 1.97
CA LYS A 136 -6.65 -16.68 1.59
C LYS A 136 -5.36 -16.05 2.11
N GLN A 137 -5.34 -14.75 2.36
CA GLN A 137 -4.17 -14.02 2.84
C GLN A 137 -3.92 -14.21 4.34
N GLY A 138 -4.96 -14.55 5.11
CA GLY A 138 -4.91 -14.79 6.54
C GLY A 138 -6.24 -14.51 7.23
N ALA A 139 -6.36 -14.96 8.48
CA ALA A 139 -7.57 -14.83 9.26
C ALA A 139 -7.87 -13.38 9.67
N HIS A 140 -6.85 -12.57 9.95
CA HIS A 140 -6.95 -11.21 10.44
C HIS A 140 -5.88 -10.30 9.84
N ARG A 141 -5.94 -8.98 10.07
CA ARG A 141 -5.07 -8.00 9.41
C ARG A 141 -3.59 -8.22 9.69
N HIS A 142 -3.23 -8.52 10.94
CA HIS A 142 -1.83 -8.80 11.29
C HIS A 142 -1.28 -9.95 10.44
N GLN A 143 -1.96 -11.11 10.44
CA GLN A 143 -1.54 -12.27 9.65
C GLN A 143 -1.48 -11.98 8.14
N ARG A 144 -2.47 -11.24 7.60
CA ARG A 144 -2.46 -10.86 6.18
C ARG A 144 -1.28 -9.97 5.83
N GLY A 145 -0.92 -9.07 6.74
CA GLY A 145 0.23 -8.19 6.57
C GLY A 145 1.55 -8.96 6.60
N GLU A 146 1.73 -9.87 7.55
CA GLU A 146 2.93 -10.74 7.61
C GLU A 146 3.06 -11.58 6.34
N SER A 147 1.96 -12.21 5.90
CA SER A 147 1.94 -12.99 4.66
C SER A 147 2.30 -12.14 3.44
N TYR A 148 1.81 -10.90 3.38
CA TYR A 148 2.13 -9.98 2.30
C TYR A 148 3.60 -9.56 2.31
N PHE A 149 4.14 -9.17 3.47
CA PHE A 149 5.53 -8.76 3.57
C PHE A 149 6.49 -9.89 3.19
N ASN A 150 6.21 -11.11 3.65
CA ASN A 150 6.98 -12.30 3.25
C ASN A 150 6.88 -12.58 1.75
N ASN A 151 5.71 -12.37 1.13
CA ASN A 151 5.57 -12.49 -0.32
C ASN A 151 6.45 -11.49 -1.08
N LEU A 152 6.56 -10.23 -0.60
CA LEU A 152 7.42 -9.24 -1.23
C LEU A 152 8.90 -9.62 -1.13
N ILE A 153 9.36 -10.09 0.03
CA ILE A 153 10.74 -10.57 0.23
C ILE A 153 11.03 -11.72 -0.72
N ASN A 154 10.22 -12.77 -0.69
CA ASN A 154 10.40 -13.95 -1.53
C ASN A 154 10.40 -13.59 -3.03
N TYR A 155 9.52 -12.67 -3.45
CA TYR A 155 9.49 -12.23 -4.84
C TYR A 155 10.78 -11.48 -5.22
N ALA A 156 11.26 -10.60 -4.37
CA ALA A 156 12.50 -9.86 -4.60
C ALA A 156 13.71 -10.80 -4.69
N GLU A 157 13.82 -11.77 -3.78
CA GLU A 157 14.90 -12.77 -3.78
C GLU A 157 14.89 -13.63 -5.05
N ILE A 158 13.74 -14.20 -5.42
CA ILE A 158 13.62 -15.08 -6.61
C ILE A 158 13.93 -14.32 -7.90
N ASN A 159 13.61 -13.03 -7.98
CA ASN A 159 13.79 -12.22 -9.18
C ASN A 159 15.05 -11.34 -9.15
N GLU A 160 15.91 -11.51 -8.15
CA GLU A 160 17.14 -10.72 -7.94
C GLU A 160 16.89 -9.21 -7.96
N MET A 161 15.81 -8.77 -7.29
CA MET A 161 15.40 -7.38 -7.20
C MET A 161 15.85 -6.74 -5.89
N PRO A 162 16.15 -5.42 -5.88
CA PRO A 162 16.43 -4.72 -4.63
C PRO A 162 15.20 -4.71 -3.72
N PHE A 163 15.42 -4.82 -2.40
CA PHE A 163 14.34 -4.74 -1.41
C PHE A 163 14.73 -3.82 -0.26
N ARG A 164 13.98 -2.72 -0.08
CA ARG A 164 14.27 -1.70 0.95
C ARG A 164 13.11 -1.44 1.91
N TRP A 165 12.09 -2.27 1.89
CA TRP A 165 11.00 -2.19 2.84
C TRP A 165 11.44 -2.68 4.21
N ARG A 166 11.04 -1.96 5.25
CA ARG A 166 11.29 -2.30 6.65
C ARG A 166 10.00 -2.74 7.31
N PHE A 167 10.05 -3.82 8.05
CA PHE A 167 8.91 -4.34 8.80
C PHE A 167 8.97 -3.92 10.26
N ARG A 168 7.84 -3.49 10.80
CA ARG A 168 7.65 -3.25 12.24
C ARG A 168 6.33 -3.83 12.69
N SER A 169 6.36 -4.73 13.69
CA SER A 169 5.20 -5.17 14.44
C SER A 169 5.20 -4.49 15.81
N VAL A 170 4.11 -3.81 16.17
CA VAL A 170 4.00 -2.98 17.38
C VAL A 170 3.16 -3.70 18.43
N GLU A 171 3.76 -3.97 19.59
CA GLU A 171 3.06 -4.57 20.73
C GLU A 171 1.92 -3.67 21.22
N GLY A 172 0.79 -4.28 21.61
CA GLY A 172 -0.36 -3.57 22.16
C GLY A 172 -1.16 -2.74 21.16
N LEU A 173 -0.65 -2.54 19.94
CA LEU A 173 -1.34 -1.77 18.91
C LEU A 173 -2.44 -2.61 18.24
N ASP A 174 -3.66 -2.12 18.32
CA ASP A 174 -4.84 -2.65 17.61
C ASP A 174 -5.09 -1.91 16.28
N HIS A 175 -6.34 -1.95 15.77
CA HIS A 175 -6.72 -1.23 14.55
C HIS A 175 -6.99 0.26 14.80
N ASN A 176 -6.00 0.98 15.30
CA ASN A 176 -6.10 2.38 15.72
C ASN A 176 -5.24 3.30 14.84
N ILE A 177 -5.88 4.28 14.17
CA ILE A 177 -5.21 5.21 13.26
C ILE A 177 -4.27 6.17 13.99
N GLU A 178 -4.64 6.65 15.16
CA GLU A 178 -3.87 7.64 15.91
C GLU A 178 -2.55 7.04 16.39
N GLU A 179 -2.61 5.87 17.01
CA GLU A 179 -1.41 5.14 17.45
C GLU A 179 -0.55 4.68 16.28
N MET A 180 -1.17 4.26 15.16
CA MET A 180 -0.43 3.92 13.95
C MET A 180 0.31 5.14 13.39
N THR A 181 -0.33 6.31 13.40
CA THR A 181 0.29 7.57 12.96
C THR A 181 1.48 7.96 13.83
N LYS A 182 1.36 7.84 15.15
CA LYS A 182 2.49 8.07 16.09
C LYS A 182 3.69 7.17 15.79
N ASN A 183 3.43 5.93 15.39
CA ASN A 183 4.49 4.97 15.04
C ASN A 183 5.09 5.20 13.64
N ALA A 184 4.34 5.76 12.70
CA ALA A 184 4.79 6.05 11.35
C ALA A 184 5.53 7.39 11.23
N ALA A 185 5.11 8.40 12.00
CA ALA A 185 5.60 9.77 11.90
C ALA A 185 7.13 9.90 12.05
N PRO A 186 7.81 9.28 13.03
CA PRO A 186 9.26 9.40 13.15
C PRO A 186 10.02 8.94 11.90
N PHE A 187 9.53 7.91 11.23
CA PHE A 187 10.12 7.44 9.98
C PHE A 187 9.87 8.44 8.85
N LEU A 188 8.64 8.90 8.68
CA LEU A 188 8.27 9.81 7.61
C LEU A 188 8.86 11.22 7.78
N LEU A 189 9.18 11.62 9.00
CA LEU A 189 9.77 12.93 9.29
C LEU A 189 11.30 12.88 9.43
N SER A 190 11.90 11.70 9.33
CA SER A 190 13.36 11.57 9.42
C SER A 190 14.07 12.33 8.31
N GLY A 191 15.21 13.01 8.67
CA GLY A 191 15.99 13.78 7.71
C GLY A 191 15.36 15.09 7.24
N LEU A 192 14.25 15.54 7.83
CA LEU A 192 13.74 16.90 7.66
C LEU A 192 14.47 17.82 8.65
N GLU A 193 15.05 18.90 8.14
CA GLU A 193 15.54 20.03 8.93
C GLU A 193 14.34 20.95 9.21
N TYR A 194 14.16 21.39 10.46
CA TYR A 194 13.11 22.30 10.89
C TYR A 194 13.70 23.71 11.07
#